data_0a0780c719ddb4872e06ea28d931c5bd
#
_entry.id   0a0780c719ddb4872e06ea28d931c5bd
#
_cell.length_a   1.000
_cell.length_b   1.000
_cell.length_c   1.000
_cell.angle_alpha   90.00
_cell.angle_beta   90.00
_cell.angle_gamma   90.00
#
_symmetry.space_group_name_H-M   'P 1'
#
loop_
_entity.id
_entity.type
_entity.pdbx_description
1 polymer ?
#
loop_
_entity_poly.entity_id
_entity_poly.type
_entity_poly.pdbx_seq_one_letter_code
_entity_poly.pdbx_strand_id
1 'polypeptide(L)'
;AEETHRSQSSVSYNLSLLQERLGVALLMTEGRRAVLTPAGELLLNQVKPLLKAFAYVETRAATLRSGMRTRIDLMVDSIFPRSRLFAILRQFQQLYPQTQVRLTEVLENSRADALNDEADVMVLTRRQDITGLGEWLMNIDFVAVAHHAHPLFALDTPLNDEMLRPWPRIQIADSQPTVRPTGESWTFSTIDAAIEAVMYQVGYGWLPEERIQTPLQQGILKILPLSHGVRRATPLHLIVKRSLSPLDEQVETLLRLFKQEPSSSTATL
;
A
#
# COMPACT_ATOMS: atom_id res chain seq x y z
N ALA A 1 -26.60 8.09 15.26
CA ALA A 1 -28.00 7.62 15.33
C ALA A 1 -28.45 7.12 13.95
N GLU A 2 -28.20 7.87 12.89
CA GLU A 2 -28.56 7.47 11.51
C GLU A 2 -27.85 6.19 11.08
N GLU A 3 -26.54 6.10 11.22
CA GLU A 3 -25.74 4.91 10.85
C GLU A 3 -26.09 3.64 11.63
N THR A 4 -26.61 3.77 12.84
CA THR A 4 -26.98 2.61 13.68
C THR A 4 -28.47 2.29 13.63
N HIS A 5 -29.27 3.01 12.83
CA HIS A 5 -30.73 2.90 12.78
C HIS A 5 -31.41 2.96 14.16
N ARG A 6 -30.81 3.69 15.11
CA ARG A 6 -31.33 3.86 16.48
C ARG A 6 -31.69 5.33 16.73
N SER A 7 -32.65 5.55 17.65
CA SER A 7 -33.01 6.90 18.05
C SER A 7 -31.82 7.57 18.80
N GLN A 8 -31.74 8.90 18.73
CA GLN A 8 -30.72 9.67 19.42
C GLN A 8 -30.73 9.42 20.94
N SER A 9 -31.90 9.28 21.54
CA SER A 9 -32.06 8.94 22.96
C SER A 9 -31.47 7.59 23.32
N SER A 10 -31.68 6.58 22.47
CA SER A 10 -31.11 5.25 22.68
C SER A 10 -29.57 5.25 22.59
N VAL A 11 -29.00 5.99 21.65
CA VAL A 11 -27.53 6.13 21.53
C VAL A 11 -26.98 6.85 22.74
N SER A 12 -27.59 7.95 23.17
CA SER A 12 -27.16 8.72 24.34
C SER A 12 -27.22 7.88 25.62
N TYR A 13 -28.29 7.12 25.82
CA TYR A 13 -28.44 6.22 26.97
C TYR A 13 -27.32 5.16 27.00
N ASN A 14 -27.08 4.48 25.88
CA ASN A 14 -26.03 3.45 25.80
C ASN A 14 -24.61 4.03 26.04
N LEU A 15 -24.34 5.24 25.54
CA LEU A 15 -23.07 5.92 25.80
C LEU A 15 -22.90 6.30 27.26
N SER A 16 -23.98 6.79 27.92
CA SER A 16 -23.95 7.09 29.35
C SER A 16 -23.67 5.83 30.19
N LEU A 17 -24.33 4.73 29.88
CA LEU A 17 -24.12 3.44 30.53
C LEU A 17 -22.69 2.94 30.31
N LEU A 18 -22.12 3.11 29.10
CA LEU A 18 -20.75 2.75 28.81
C LEU A 18 -19.75 3.58 29.64
N GLN A 19 -19.96 4.88 29.72
CA GLN A 19 -19.13 5.80 30.54
C GLN A 19 -19.17 5.42 32.02
N GLU A 20 -20.36 5.11 32.53
CA GLU A 20 -20.54 4.65 33.92
C GLU A 20 -19.76 3.35 34.19
N ARG A 21 -19.87 2.35 33.28
CA ARG A 21 -19.16 1.07 33.43
C ARG A 21 -17.65 1.20 33.34
N LEU A 22 -17.15 2.11 32.48
CA LEU A 22 -15.71 2.34 32.33
C LEU A 22 -15.13 3.30 33.35
N GLY A 23 -15.99 4.03 34.09
CA GLY A 23 -15.58 5.01 35.10
C GLY A 23 -14.90 6.25 34.54
N VAL A 24 -15.03 6.49 33.21
CA VAL A 24 -14.42 7.64 32.52
C VAL A 24 -15.40 8.31 31.56
N ALA A 25 -15.36 9.64 31.48
CA ALA A 25 -16.14 10.38 30.50
C ALA A 25 -15.51 10.21 29.11
N LEU A 26 -16.28 9.73 28.13
CA LEU A 26 -15.86 9.53 26.73
C LEU A 26 -16.22 10.71 25.86
N LEU A 27 -17.30 11.45 26.24
CA LEU A 27 -17.80 12.62 25.55
C LEU A 27 -17.83 13.81 26.47
N MET A 28 -17.57 14.98 25.93
CA MET A 28 -17.79 16.27 26.58
C MET A 28 -18.57 17.20 25.64
N THR A 29 -19.19 18.22 26.21
CA THR A 29 -19.96 19.19 25.44
C THR A 29 -19.09 20.40 25.14
N GLU A 30 -18.92 20.72 23.86
CA GLU A 30 -18.27 21.92 23.39
C GLU A 30 -19.30 22.76 22.62
N GLY A 31 -19.81 23.81 23.26
CA GLY A 31 -20.93 24.60 22.73
C GLY A 31 -22.20 23.74 22.64
N ARG A 32 -22.71 23.53 21.42
CA ARG A 32 -23.88 22.68 21.14
C ARG A 32 -23.55 21.30 20.60
N ARG A 33 -22.29 20.93 20.56
CA ARG A 33 -21.80 19.64 20.00
C ARG A 33 -21.19 18.78 21.06
N ALA A 34 -21.43 17.47 20.94
CA ALA A 34 -20.70 16.46 21.71
C ALA A 34 -19.38 16.14 20.96
N VAL A 35 -18.25 16.23 21.66
CA VAL A 35 -16.92 15.89 21.17
C VAL A 35 -16.31 14.81 22.06
N LEU A 36 -15.36 14.06 21.52
CA LEU A 36 -14.64 13.06 22.30
C LEU A 36 -13.72 13.74 23.32
N THR A 37 -13.63 13.16 24.51
CA THR A 37 -12.55 13.47 25.47
C THR A 37 -11.26 12.80 25.02
N PRO A 38 -10.07 13.19 25.55
CA PRO A 38 -8.83 12.46 25.30
C PRO A 38 -8.91 10.97 25.67
N ALA A 39 -9.63 10.62 26.76
CA ALA A 39 -9.92 9.23 27.13
C ALA A 39 -10.83 8.56 26.09
N GLY A 40 -11.83 9.28 25.57
CA GLY A 40 -12.72 8.81 24.51
C GLY A 40 -11.98 8.49 23.22
N GLU A 41 -11.05 9.35 22.80
CA GLU A 41 -10.21 9.11 21.62
C GLU A 41 -9.30 7.89 21.79
N LEU A 42 -8.63 7.78 22.93
CA LEU A 42 -7.76 6.65 23.26
C LEU A 42 -8.54 5.33 23.20
N LEU A 43 -9.67 5.25 23.88
CA LEU A 43 -10.49 4.04 23.92
C LEU A 43 -11.12 3.73 22.55
N LEU A 44 -11.56 4.74 21.81
CA LEU A 44 -12.06 4.55 20.45
C LEU A 44 -10.99 3.92 19.55
N ASN A 45 -9.75 4.39 19.62
CA ASN A 45 -8.64 3.83 18.84
C ASN A 45 -8.32 2.38 19.24
N GLN A 46 -8.52 1.99 20.50
CA GLN A 46 -8.38 0.60 20.92
C GLN A 46 -9.57 -0.28 20.53
N VAL A 47 -10.78 0.26 20.53
CA VAL A 47 -12.01 -0.50 20.19
C VAL A 47 -12.17 -0.71 18.69
N LYS A 48 -11.76 0.25 17.84
CA LYS A 48 -11.85 0.13 16.38
C LYS A 48 -11.27 -1.17 15.81
N PRO A 49 -10.06 -1.60 16.17
CA PRO A 49 -9.51 -2.89 15.71
C PRO A 49 -10.35 -4.09 16.16
N LEU A 50 -10.90 -4.05 17.38
CA LEU A 50 -11.75 -5.13 17.91
C LEU A 50 -13.07 -5.26 17.15
N LEU A 51 -13.69 -4.13 16.80
CA LEU A 51 -14.90 -4.12 15.96
C LEU A 51 -14.61 -4.64 14.54
N LYS A 52 -13.47 -4.29 13.97
CA LYS A 52 -13.04 -4.86 12.67
C LYS A 52 -12.81 -6.37 12.76
N ALA A 53 -12.16 -6.85 13.83
CA ALA A 53 -11.97 -8.27 14.06
C ALA A 53 -13.30 -9.01 14.22
N PHE A 54 -14.27 -8.42 14.91
CA PHE A 54 -15.61 -9.01 15.05
C PHE A 54 -16.35 -9.09 13.72
N ALA A 55 -16.37 -8.03 12.93
CA ALA A 55 -16.96 -8.03 11.59
C ALA A 55 -16.30 -9.08 10.67
N TYR A 56 -15.00 -9.34 10.86
CA TYR A 56 -14.31 -10.43 10.17
C TYR A 56 -14.84 -11.80 10.58
N VAL A 57 -15.08 -12.04 11.87
CA VAL A 57 -15.68 -13.30 12.35
C VAL A 57 -17.08 -13.52 11.76
N GLU A 58 -17.89 -12.46 11.67
CA GLU A 58 -19.22 -12.54 11.04
C GLU A 58 -19.13 -12.92 9.56
N THR A 59 -18.17 -12.33 8.82
CA THR A 59 -17.90 -12.68 7.41
C THR A 59 -17.47 -14.14 7.28
N ARG A 60 -16.60 -14.63 8.17
CA ARG A 60 -16.18 -16.05 8.21
C ARG A 60 -17.36 -16.99 8.51
N ALA A 61 -18.21 -16.64 9.45
CA ALA A 61 -19.42 -17.43 9.76
C ALA A 61 -20.37 -17.50 8.55
N ALA A 62 -20.54 -16.40 7.81
CA ALA A 62 -21.31 -16.38 6.58
C ALA A 62 -20.70 -17.28 5.49
N THR A 63 -19.36 -17.24 5.33
CA THR A 63 -18.61 -18.11 4.41
C THR A 63 -18.79 -19.58 4.76
N LEU A 64 -18.65 -19.95 6.05
CA LEU A 64 -18.85 -21.33 6.51
C LEU A 64 -20.28 -21.83 6.25
N ARG A 65 -21.28 -20.95 6.36
CA ARG A 65 -22.68 -21.29 6.10
C ARG A 65 -22.99 -21.44 4.61
N SER A 66 -22.42 -20.59 3.75
CA SER A 66 -22.68 -20.60 2.30
C SER A 66 -21.71 -21.47 1.51
N GLY A 67 -20.61 -21.92 2.11
CA GLY A 67 -19.52 -22.62 1.42
C GLY A 67 -18.70 -21.74 0.48
N MET A 68 -19.03 -20.44 0.36
CA MET A 68 -18.37 -19.51 -0.55
C MET A 68 -18.04 -18.20 0.17
N ARG A 69 -16.82 -17.71 -0.05
CA ARG A 69 -16.39 -16.40 0.46
C ARG A 69 -17.04 -15.28 -0.37
N THR A 70 -17.68 -14.34 0.31
CA THR A 70 -18.36 -13.21 -0.35
C THR A 70 -17.40 -12.03 -0.63
N ARG A 71 -16.29 -11.90 0.15
CA ARG A 71 -15.33 -10.80 -0.01
C ARG A 71 -13.93 -11.23 0.41
N ILE A 72 -12.94 -10.74 -0.34
CA ILE A 72 -11.51 -10.80 -0.02
C ILE A 72 -10.99 -9.36 0.11
N ASP A 73 -10.35 -9.05 1.22
CA ASP A 73 -9.62 -7.80 1.42
C ASP A 73 -8.16 -8.01 0.97
N LEU A 74 -7.78 -7.36 -0.13
CA LEU A 74 -6.46 -7.44 -0.75
C LEU A 74 -5.70 -6.12 -0.55
N MET A 75 -4.49 -6.19 -0.04
CA MET A 75 -3.59 -5.05 0.12
C MET A 75 -2.36 -5.24 -0.76
N VAL A 76 -2.03 -4.23 -1.56
CA VAL A 76 -0.92 -4.31 -2.52
C VAL A 76 -0.08 -3.05 -2.42
N ASP A 77 1.24 -3.23 -2.38
CA ASP A 77 2.15 -2.10 -2.51
C ASP A 77 1.98 -1.44 -3.89
N SER A 78 1.94 -0.13 -3.92
CA SER A 78 1.73 0.66 -5.14
C SER A 78 2.84 0.52 -6.19
N ILE A 79 4.01 -0.05 -5.79
CA ILE A 79 5.09 -0.41 -6.73
C ILE A 79 4.76 -1.69 -7.53
N PHE A 80 3.78 -2.50 -7.09
CA PHE A 80 3.41 -3.72 -7.83
C PHE A 80 2.87 -3.36 -9.23
N PRO A 81 3.27 -4.09 -10.29
CA PRO A 81 2.83 -3.83 -11.65
C PRO A 81 1.32 -3.84 -11.81
N ARG A 82 0.73 -2.69 -12.15
CA ARG A 82 -0.74 -2.56 -12.30
C ARG A 82 -1.30 -3.44 -13.41
N SER A 83 -0.59 -3.58 -14.51
CA SER A 83 -0.95 -4.46 -15.62
C SER A 83 -1.13 -5.91 -15.14
N ARG A 84 -0.18 -6.42 -14.36
CA ARG A 84 -0.22 -7.75 -13.76
C ARG A 84 -1.33 -7.85 -12.71
N LEU A 85 -1.48 -6.86 -11.83
CA LEU A 85 -2.51 -6.83 -10.81
C LEU A 85 -3.91 -6.98 -11.42
N PHE A 86 -4.23 -6.13 -12.40
CA PHE A 86 -5.56 -6.17 -13.01
C PHE A 86 -5.78 -7.40 -13.90
N ALA A 87 -4.74 -7.96 -14.49
CA ALA A 87 -4.85 -9.27 -15.17
C ALA A 87 -5.22 -10.39 -14.18
N ILE A 88 -4.58 -10.42 -13.01
CA ILE A 88 -4.90 -11.36 -11.92
C ILE A 88 -6.35 -11.17 -11.45
N LEU A 89 -6.74 -9.92 -11.16
CA LEU A 89 -8.10 -9.62 -10.68
C LEU A 89 -9.17 -9.97 -11.72
N ARG A 90 -8.90 -9.76 -13.01
CA ARG A 90 -9.79 -10.18 -14.10
C ARG A 90 -9.97 -11.69 -14.13
N GLN A 91 -8.89 -12.46 -14.04
CA GLN A 91 -8.96 -13.93 -14.02
C GLN A 91 -9.71 -14.42 -12.77
N PHE A 92 -9.44 -13.83 -11.61
CA PHE A 92 -10.12 -14.14 -10.37
C PHE A 92 -11.64 -13.87 -10.46
N GLN A 93 -12.03 -12.72 -11.00
CA GLN A 93 -13.43 -12.35 -11.19
C GLN A 93 -14.18 -13.31 -12.13
N GLN A 94 -13.50 -13.83 -13.17
CA GLN A 94 -14.09 -14.82 -14.08
C GLN A 94 -14.35 -16.16 -13.38
N LEU A 95 -13.48 -16.56 -12.44
CA LEU A 95 -13.63 -17.81 -11.68
C LEU A 95 -14.65 -17.68 -10.54
N TYR A 96 -14.69 -16.51 -9.90
CA TYR A 96 -15.53 -16.25 -8.72
C TYR A 96 -16.33 -14.95 -8.87
N PRO A 97 -17.31 -14.90 -9.76
CA PRO A 97 -18.06 -13.67 -10.05
C PRO A 97 -18.89 -13.15 -8.87
N GLN A 98 -19.14 -13.98 -7.86
CA GLN A 98 -19.88 -13.63 -6.65
C GLN A 98 -18.98 -13.14 -5.50
N THR A 99 -17.66 -13.29 -5.63
CA THR A 99 -16.70 -12.86 -4.61
C THR A 99 -16.19 -11.46 -4.92
N GLN A 100 -16.49 -10.52 -4.03
CA GLN A 100 -15.98 -9.15 -4.14
C GLN A 100 -14.53 -9.08 -3.70
N VAL A 101 -13.72 -8.28 -4.38
CA VAL A 101 -12.36 -7.93 -3.95
C VAL A 101 -12.34 -6.46 -3.54
N ARG A 102 -11.93 -6.21 -2.29
CA ARG A 102 -11.62 -4.87 -1.80
C ARG A 102 -10.12 -4.66 -1.89
N LEU A 103 -9.68 -3.86 -2.87
CA LEU A 103 -8.29 -3.53 -3.06
C LEU A 103 -7.91 -2.28 -2.27
N THR A 104 -6.82 -2.36 -1.51
CA THR A 104 -6.17 -1.21 -0.89
C THR A 104 -4.74 -1.12 -1.42
N GLU A 105 -4.41 -0.04 -2.12
CA GLU A 105 -3.03 0.27 -2.49
C GLU A 105 -2.36 1.02 -1.34
N VAL A 106 -1.13 0.61 -0.99
CA VAL A 106 -0.33 1.24 0.06
C VAL A 106 1.06 1.56 -0.48
N LEU A 107 1.70 2.57 0.09
CA LEU A 107 3.13 2.80 -0.07
C LEU A 107 3.87 2.15 1.10
N GLU A 108 5.04 1.61 0.81
CA GLU A 108 5.91 0.75 1.62
C GLU A 108 5.94 1.02 3.14
N ASN A 109 5.62 2.21 3.60
CA ASN A 109 5.86 2.60 4.99
C ASN A 109 4.64 3.13 5.76
N SER A 110 3.45 3.12 5.18
CA SER A 110 2.28 3.52 5.94
C SER A 110 1.90 2.47 6.98
N ARG A 111 2.48 2.55 8.19
CA ARG A 111 2.07 1.83 9.40
C ARG A 111 1.89 0.30 9.22
N ALA A 112 2.97 -0.41 8.90
CA ALA A 112 2.96 -1.87 8.73
C ALA A 112 2.37 -2.63 9.95
N ASP A 113 2.53 -2.12 11.16
CA ASP A 113 2.02 -2.78 12.37
C ASP A 113 0.49 -2.77 12.49
N ALA A 114 -0.17 -1.74 11.93
CA ALA A 114 -1.63 -1.66 11.93
C ALA A 114 -2.25 -2.43 10.74
N LEU A 115 -1.48 -2.74 9.69
CA LEU A 115 -1.97 -3.31 8.45
C LEU A 115 -2.05 -4.84 8.45
N ASN A 116 -1.28 -5.52 9.31
CA ASN A 116 -1.24 -6.99 9.37
C ASN A 116 -2.60 -7.65 9.69
N ASP A 117 -3.53 -6.91 10.29
CA ASP A 117 -4.88 -7.40 10.61
C ASP A 117 -5.97 -6.88 9.66
N GLU A 118 -5.63 -6.02 8.71
CA GLU A 118 -6.61 -5.33 7.87
C GLU A 118 -6.92 -6.03 6.55
N ALA A 119 -6.05 -6.92 6.05
CA ALA A 119 -6.25 -7.60 4.78
C ALA A 119 -6.09 -9.12 4.90
N ASP A 120 -6.81 -9.84 4.05
CA ASP A 120 -6.73 -11.30 3.93
C ASP A 120 -5.45 -11.74 3.23
N VAL A 121 -5.11 -11.03 2.14
CA VAL A 121 -3.93 -11.25 1.31
C VAL A 121 -3.20 -9.93 1.13
N MET A 122 -1.88 -9.96 1.27
CA MET A 122 -1.04 -8.78 1.15
C MET A 122 0.13 -9.05 0.19
N VAL A 123 0.45 -8.06 -0.64
CA VAL A 123 1.65 -8.04 -1.49
C VAL A 123 2.46 -6.82 -1.10
N LEU A 124 3.48 -6.99 -0.27
CA LEU A 124 4.20 -5.91 0.37
C LEU A 124 5.71 -6.12 0.32
N THR A 125 6.47 -5.04 0.46
CA THR A 125 7.89 -5.12 0.79
C THR A 125 8.06 -5.68 2.20
N ARG A 126 9.02 -6.60 2.37
CA ARG A 126 9.27 -7.20 3.68
C ARG A 126 10.05 -6.24 4.55
N ARG A 127 9.51 -5.88 5.70
CA ARG A 127 10.25 -5.26 6.79
C ARG A 127 10.88 -6.31 7.71
N GLN A 128 11.95 -5.93 8.42
CA GLN A 128 12.64 -6.83 9.36
C GLN A 128 11.78 -7.24 10.56
N ASP A 129 10.76 -6.46 10.88
CA ASP A 129 9.84 -6.62 12.02
C ASP A 129 8.59 -7.45 11.70
N ILE A 130 8.32 -7.75 10.42
CA ILE A 130 7.25 -8.69 10.06
C ILE A 130 7.78 -10.11 10.29
N THR A 131 7.54 -10.62 11.48
CA THR A 131 7.90 -11.99 11.88
C THR A 131 7.08 -13.01 11.09
N GLY A 132 7.64 -13.49 10.01
CA GLY A 132 7.35 -14.77 9.40
C GLY A 132 6.10 -14.85 8.51
N LEU A 133 6.16 -15.67 7.50
CA LEU A 133 5.12 -16.24 6.62
C LEU A 133 4.83 -15.51 5.31
N GLY A 134 5.62 -14.52 4.92
CA GLY A 134 5.58 -14.02 3.54
C GLY A 134 6.50 -14.85 2.64
N GLU A 135 5.98 -15.40 1.54
CA GLU A 135 6.80 -15.96 0.47
C GLU A 135 7.30 -14.84 -0.43
N TRP A 136 8.57 -14.91 -0.86
CA TRP A 136 9.06 -14.03 -1.90
C TRP A 136 8.23 -14.19 -3.18
N LEU A 137 7.79 -13.07 -3.77
CA LEU A 137 6.96 -13.08 -4.97
C LEU A 137 7.75 -12.64 -6.20
N MET A 138 8.37 -11.47 -6.12
CA MET A 138 9.15 -10.89 -7.22
C MET A 138 9.99 -9.71 -6.72
N ASN A 139 10.92 -9.27 -7.55
CA ASN A 139 11.62 -8.00 -7.36
C ASN A 139 11.01 -6.93 -8.28
N ILE A 140 10.95 -5.70 -7.78
CA ILE A 140 10.65 -4.52 -8.57
C ILE A 140 11.94 -3.75 -8.80
N ASP A 141 12.31 -3.62 -10.05
CA ASP A 141 13.52 -2.90 -10.44
C ASP A 141 13.25 -1.39 -10.52
N PHE A 142 14.09 -0.64 -9.83
CA PHE A 142 14.15 0.81 -9.90
C PHE A 142 15.39 1.23 -10.64
N VAL A 143 15.28 2.24 -11.47
CA VAL A 143 16.39 2.80 -12.23
C VAL A 143 16.52 4.30 -11.96
N ALA A 144 17.77 4.76 -11.84
CA ALA A 144 18.10 6.17 -11.67
C ALA A 144 17.86 6.92 -12.98
N VAL A 145 16.97 7.91 -12.99
CA VAL A 145 16.58 8.64 -14.18
C VAL A 145 16.47 10.15 -13.93
N ALA A 146 16.59 10.90 -14.99
CA ALA A 146 16.24 12.31 -15.07
C ALA A 146 15.64 12.61 -16.45
N HIS A 147 15.01 13.78 -16.60
CA HIS A 147 14.57 14.27 -17.90
C HIS A 147 15.78 14.43 -18.84
N HIS A 148 15.62 14.12 -20.13
CA HIS A 148 16.73 14.14 -21.10
C HIS A 148 17.48 15.48 -21.18
N ALA A 149 16.80 16.61 -20.92
CA ALA A 149 17.39 17.94 -20.90
C ALA A 149 17.96 18.34 -19.54
N HIS A 150 18.02 17.40 -18.56
CA HIS A 150 18.54 17.72 -17.23
C HIS A 150 20.05 18.02 -17.30
N PRO A 151 20.54 19.06 -16.61
CA PRO A 151 21.96 19.46 -16.66
C PRO A 151 22.96 18.38 -16.26
N LEU A 152 22.56 17.38 -15.50
CA LEU A 152 23.39 16.21 -15.17
C LEU A 152 23.95 15.50 -16.39
N PHE A 153 23.27 15.53 -17.53
CA PHE A 153 23.76 14.90 -18.76
C PHE A 153 24.82 15.70 -19.51
N ALA A 154 25.09 16.94 -19.09
CA ALA A 154 26.16 17.75 -19.62
C ALA A 154 27.47 17.65 -18.79
N LEU A 155 27.44 16.93 -17.68
CA LEU A 155 28.60 16.72 -16.82
C LEU A 155 29.44 15.53 -17.28
N ASP A 156 30.70 15.47 -16.83
CA ASP A 156 31.58 14.34 -17.09
C ASP A 156 31.02 13.04 -16.47
N THR A 157 31.14 11.96 -17.21
CA THR A 157 30.66 10.63 -16.78
C THR A 157 31.84 9.73 -16.39
N PRO A 158 31.63 8.81 -15.44
CA PRO A 158 30.40 8.51 -14.71
C PRO A 158 30.11 9.54 -13.58
N LEU A 159 28.82 9.82 -13.35
CA LEU A 159 28.38 10.73 -12.30
C LEU A 159 28.59 10.11 -10.91
N ASN A 160 29.05 10.94 -9.97
CA ASN A 160 29.21 10.56 -8.57
C ASN A 160 28.25 11.35 -7.65
N ASP A 161 28.22 11.00 -6.35
CA ASP A 161 27.32 11.61 -5.38
C ASP A 161 27.53 13.11 -5.19
N GLU A 162 28.74 13.62 -5.36
CA GLU A 162 29.05 15.06 -5.26
C GLU A 162 28.42 15.86 -6.40
N MET A 163 28.45 15.29 -7.61
CA MET A 163 27.82 15.89 -8.80
C MET A 163 26.30 15.90 -8.70
N LEU A 164 25.71 14.94 -7.99
CA LEU A 164 24.27 14.86 -7.77
C LEU A 164 23.78 15.84 -6.70
N ARG A 165 24.62 16.19 -5.72
CA ARG A 165 24.26 16.97 -4.53
C ARG A 165 23.56 18.31 -4.81
N PRO A 166 23.89 19.09 -5.86
CA PRO A 166 23.24 20.37 -6.13
C PRO A 166 21.80 20.25 -6.64
N TRP A 167 21.37 19.04 -7.02
CA TRP A 167 20.09 18.80 -7.68
C TRP A 167 19.08 18.15 -6.75
N PRO A 168 17.79 18.56 -6.79
CA PRO A 168 16.75 17.93 -5.99
C PRO A 168 16.61 16.43 -6.29
N ARG A 169 16.74 15.62 -5.26
CA ARG A 169 16.44 14.19 -5.35
C ARG A 169 14.97 13.95 -5.11
N ILE A 170 14.29 13.41 -6.11
CA ILE A 170 12.88 13.01 -6.01
C ILE A 170 12.79 11.67 -5.26
N GLN A 171 12.04 11.68 -4.17
CA GLN A 171 11.80 10.51 -3.33
C GLN A 171 10.30 10.24 -3.25
N ILE A 172 9.94 8.96 -3.24
CA ILE A 172 8.59 8.53 -2.94
C ILE A 172 8.47 8.46 -1.41
N ALA A 173 7.39 9.02 -0.85
CA ALA A 173 7.16 9.02 0.58
C ALA A 173 7.37 7.63 1.13
N ASP A 174 8.08 7.55 2.25
CA ASP A 174 8.39 6.34 2.98
C ASP A 174 9.49 5.42 2.45
N SER A 175 10.17 5.73 1.37
CA SER A 175 11.50 5.17 1.18
C SER A 175 12.37 5.65 2.33
N GLN A 176 12.47 4.91 3.44
CA GLN A 176 13.44 5.28 4.49
C GLN A 176 14.80 5.46 3.83
N PRO A 177 15.43 6.64 3.97
CA PRO A 177 16.75 6.81 3.45
C PRO A 177 17.68 5.88 4.25
N THR A 178 18.07 4.75 3.65
CA THR A 178 19.15 3.90 4.16
C THR A 178 20.47 4.64 4.24
N VAL A 179 20.53 5.80 3.60
CA VAL A 179 21.65 6.76 3.66
C VAL A 179 21.02 8.14 3.87
N ARG A 180 21.51 8.93 4.83
CA ARG A 180 21.12 10.33 5.00
C ARG A 180 21.29 11.05 3.66
N PRO A 181 20.22 11.68 3.11
CA PRO A 181 20.34 12.36 1.83
C PRO A 181 21.37 13.48 1.96
N THR A 182 22.46 13.35 1.19
CA THR A 182 23.43 14.43 1.02
C THR A 182 22.90 15.36 -0.07
N GLY A 183 22.00 16.30 0.27
CA GLY A 183 21.42 17.24 -0.67
C GLY A 183 19.93 17.51 -0.43
N GLU A 184 19.33 18.40 -1.21
CA GLU A 184 17.90 18.66 -1.19
C GLU A 184 17.13 17.40 -1.67
N SER A 185 16.15 16.95 -0.87
CA SER A 185 15.24 15.89 -1.28
C SER A 185 13.80 16.39 -1.26
N TRP A 186 13.07 16.09 -2.33
CA TRP A 186 11.64 16.36 -2.45
C TRP A 186 10.87 15.06 -2.37
N THR A 187 9.93 14.99 -1.44
CA THR A 187 9.19 13.78 -1.14
C THR A 187 7.77 13.87 -1.69
N PHE A 188 7.37 12.87 -2.45
CA PHE A 188 6.04 12.76 -3.04
C PHE A 188 5.29 11.57 -2.46
N SER A 189 3.99 11.75 -2.20
CA SER A 189 3.14 10.74 -1.58
C SER A 189 2.63 9.66 -2.56
N THR A 190 2.90 9.80 -3.86
CA THR A 190 2.52 8.81 -4.88
C THR A 190 3.64 8.62 -5.89
N ILE A 191 3.70 7.42 -6.47
CA ILE A 191 4.66 7.10 -7.54
C ILE A 191 4.40 7.96 -8.78
N ASP A 192 3.15 8.18 -9.12
CA ASP A 192 2.77 8.96 -10.30
C ASP A 192 3.25 10.41 -10.19
N ALA A 193 3.05 11.04 -9.04
CA ALA A 193 3.56 12.40 -8.78
C ALA A 193 5.09 12.46 -8.81
N ALA A 194 5.78 11.44 -8.31
CA ALA A 194 7.25 11.38 -8.39
C ALA A 194 7.73 11.23 -9.84
N ILE A 195 7.06 10.40 -10.66
CA ILE A 195 7.35 10.24 -12.10
C ILE A 195 7.15 11.58 -12.81
N GLU A 196 6.01 12.23 -12.60
CA GLU A 196 5.72 13.53 -13.20
C GLU A 196 6.75 14.59 -12.80
N ALA A 197 7.14 14.64 -11.50
CA ALA A 197 8.16 15.58 -11.05
C ALA A 197 9.48 15.43 -11.82
N VAL A 198 9.92 14.19 -12.09
CA VAL A 198 11.13 13.96 -12.89
C VAL A 198 10.89 14.33 -14.36
N MET A 199 9.73 14.01 -14.92
CA MET A 199 9.37 14.37 -16.30
C MET A 199 9.31 15.90 -16.50
N TYR A 200 8.85 16.66 -15.50
CA TYR A 200 8.80 18.11 -15.50
C TYR A 200 10.08 18.79 -15.00
N GLN A 201 11.21 18.05 -14.97
CA GLN A 201 12.54 18.58 -14.67
C GLN A 201 12.71 19.13 -13.25
N VAL A 202 11.89 18.73 -12.28
CA VAL A 202 12.06 19.14 -10.89
C VAL A 202 13.36 18.60 -10.29
N GLY A 203 13.80 17.41 -10.74
CA GLY A 203 15.02 16.78 -10.28
C GLY A 203 15.23 15.41 -10.89
N TYR A 204 15.99 14.58 -10.19
CA TYR A 204 16.30 13.20 -10.58
C TYR A 204 15.84 12.21 -9.49
N GLY A 205 15.64 10.94 -9.83
CA GLY A 205 15.25 9.94 -8.83
C GLY A 205 15.34 8.50 -9.32
N TRP A 206 15.15 7.57 -8.39
CA TRP A 206 15.00 6.14 -8.71
C TRP A 206 13.51 5.84 -8.83
N LEU A 207 13.08 5.48 -10.04
CA LEU A 207 11.69 5.19 -10.36
C LEU A 207 11.53 3.74 -10.80
N PRO A 208 10.35 3.10 -10.52
CA PRO A 208 10.06 1.76 -10.99
C PRO A 208 10.17 1.68 -12.51
N GLU A 209 11.09 0.85 -13.02
CA GLU A 209 11.43 0.80 -14.46
C GLU A 209 10.21 0.49 -15.33
N GLU A 210 9.35 -0.43 -14.91
CA GLU A 210 8.14 -0.78 -15.64
C GLU A 210 7.18 0.41 -15.82
N ARG A 211 7.07 1.27 -14.79
CA ARG A 211 6.17 2.44 -14.82
C ARG A 211 6.64 3.55 -15.75
N ILE A 212 7.92 3.56 -16.11
CA ILE A 212 8.54 4.60 -16.93
C ILE A 212 9.05 4.08 -18.28
N GLN A 213 8.67 2.87 -18.68
CA GLN A 213 9.08 2.29 -19.98
C GLN A 213 8.72 3.19 -21.16
N THR A 214 7.50 3.71 -21.20
CA THR A 214 7.05 4.60 -22.28
C THR A 214 7.88 5.89 -22.36
N PRO A 215 8.04 6.69 -21.29
CA PRO A 215 8.89 7.87 -21.34
C PRO A 215 10.38 7.58 -21.60
N LEU A 216 10.89 6.40 -21.21
CA LEU A 216 12.25 5.97 -21.59
C LEU A 216 12.35 5.68 -23.09
N GLN A 217 11.40 4.94 -23.65
CA GLN A 217 11.36 4.63 -25.10
C GLN A 217 11.18 5.88 -25.94
N GLN A 218 10.40 6.84 -25.48
CA GLN A 218 10.21 8.13 -26.14
C GLN A 218 11.39 9.09 -25.98
N GLY A 219 12.38 8.73 -25.16
CA GLY A 219 13.55 9.57 -24.88
C GLY A 219 13.26 10.80 -24.01
N ILE A 220 12.08 10.88 -23.39
CA ILE A 220 11.74 11.94 -22.42
C ILE A 220 12.57 11.80 -21.17
N LEU A 221 12.65 10.58 -20.63
CA LEU A 221 13.54 10.21 -19.53
C LEU A 221 14.77 9.49 -20.08
N LYS A 222 15.90 9.71 -19.41
CA LYS A 222 17.15 8.99 -19.66
C LYS A 222 17.71 8.43 -18.35
N ILE A 223 18.34 7.26 -18.46
CA ILE A 223 19.04 6.64 -17.34
C ILE A 223 20.31 7.45 -17.05
N LEU A 224 20.50 7.77 -15.77
CA LEU A 224 21.68 8.51 -15.32
C LEU A 224 22.91 7.59 -15.37
N PRO A 225 24.02 8.05 -15.95
CA PRO A 225 25.28 7.30 -16.03
C PRO A 225 26.05 7.38 -14.69
N LEU A 226 25.46 6.82 -13.63
CA LEU A 226 26.07 6.83 -12.31
C LEU A 226 27.25 5.85 -12.24
N SER A 227 28.26 6.17 -11.41
CA SER A 227 29.38 5.29 -11.12
C SER A 227 28.96 4.00 -10.40
N HIS A 228 27.88 4.06 -9.61
CA HIS A 228 27.29 2.94 -8.88
C HIS A 228 25.81 3.20 -8.59
N GLY A 229 25.05 2.13 -8.28
CA GLY A 229 23.67 2.26 -7.83
C GLY A 229 22.68 2.74 -8.90
N VAL A 230 22.98 2.59 -10.19
CA VAL A 230 22.08 2.93 -11.30
C VAL A 230 20.75 2.20 -11.17
N ARG A 231 20.81 0.93 -10.77
CA ARG A 231 19.65 0.06 -10.57
C ARG A 231 19.62 -0.45 -9.14
N ARG A 232 18.42 -0.61 -8.59
CA ARG A 232 18.18 -1.28 -7.31
C ARG A 232 16.92 -2.11 -7.43
N ALA A 233 16.87 -3.23 -6.72
CA ALA A 233 15.71 -4.11 -6.66
C ALA A 233 15.06 -4.04 -5.28
N THR A 234 13.73 -3.93 -5.27
CA THR A 234 12.93 -3.98 -4.05
C THR A 234 12.12 -5.27 -4.07
N PRO A 235 12.33 -6.21 -3.11
CA PRO A 235 11.61 -7.47 -3.07
C PRO A 235 10.18 -7.27 -2.57
N LEU A 236 9.20 -7.84 -3.27
CA LEU A 236 7.82 -7.98 -2.83
C LEU A 236 7.56 -9.41 -2.36
N HIS A 237 6.78 -9.52 -1.29
CA HIS A 237 6.37 -10.77 -0.67
C HIS A 237 4.86 -10.90 -0.68
N LEU A 238 4.40 -12.11 -0.94
CA LEU A 238 3.00 -12.50 -0.83
C LEU A 238 2.76 -13.02 0.60
N ILE A 239 1.88 -12.37 1.33
CA ILE A 239 1.63 -12.61 2.76
C ILE A 239 0.14 -12.92 2.92
N VAL A 240 -0.16 -13.94 3.72
CA VAL A 240 -1.53 -14.33 4.05
C VAL A 240 -1.77 -14.13 5.53
N LYS A 241 -2.93 -13.63 5.88
CA LYS A 241 -3.33 -13.46 7.28
C LYS A 241 -3.33 -14.80 8.00
N ARG A 242 -2.65 -14.88 9.16
CA ARG A 242 -2.52 -16.14 9.95
C ARG A 242 -3.87 -16.75 10.35
N SER A 243 -4.87 -15.92 10.66
CA SER A 243 -6.21 -16.36 11.06
C SER A 243 -7.02 -16.98 9.92
N LEU A 244 -6.51 -16.99 8.67
CA LEU A 244 -7.15 -17.63 7.51
C LEU A 244 -6.91 -19.13 7.41
N SER A 245 -6.13 -19.74 8.28
CA SER A 245 -5.90 -21.20 8.24
C SER A 245 -7.09 -21.98 8.83
N PRO A 246 -7.62 -23.03 8.14
CA PRO A 246 -7.29 -23.39 6.79
C PRO A 246 -7.78 -22.37 5.75
N LEU A 247 -7.10 -22.28 4.61
CA LEU A 247 -7.49 -21.38 3.52
C LEU A 247 -8.78 -21.87 2.86
N ASP A 248 -9.61 -20.94 2.40
CA ASP A 248 -10.70 -21.26 1.50
C ASP A 248 -10.22 -21.26 0.03
N GLU A 249 -10.98 -21.94 -0.83
CA GLU A 249 -10.64 -22.14 -2.24
C GLU A 249 -10.39 -20.84 -3.00
N GLN A 250 -11.16 -19.79 -2.70
CA GLN A 250 -11.03 -18.49 -3.35
C GLN A 250 -9.69 -17.84 -3.01
N VAL A 251 -9.28 -17.89 -1.74
CA VAL A 251 -7.97 -17.35 -1.30
C VAL A 251 -6.84 -18.16 -1.92
N GLU A 252 -6.91 -19.50 -1.88
CA GLU A 252 -5.90 -20.37 -2.52
C GLU A 252 -5.75 -20.07 -4.01
N THR A 253 -6.87 -19.88 -4.71
CA THR A 253 -6.86 -19.54 -6.12
C THR A 253 -6.21 -18.17 -6.37
N LEU A 254 -6.55 -17.15 -5.56
CA LEU A 254 -5.95 -15.83 -5.68
C LEU A 254 -4.43 -15.88 -5.46
N LEU A 255 -3.97 -16.63 -4.44
CA LEU A 255 -2.53 -16.84 -4.19
C LEU A 255 -1.83 -17.52 -5.37
N ARG A 256 -2.46 -18.54 -5.95
CA ARG A 256 -1.94 -19.23 -7.13
C ARG A 256 -1.82 -18.29 -8.32
N LEU A 257 -2.80 -17.42 -8.56
CA LEU A 257 -2.77 -16.43 -9.64
C LEU A 257 -1.62 -15.43 -9.46
N PHE A 258 -1.34 -15.00 -8.22
CA PHE A 258 -0.17 -14.15 -7.94
C PHE A 258 1.16 -14.85 -8.22
N LYS A 259 1.26 -16.16 -7.96
CA LYS A 259 2.48 -16.95 -8.15
C LYS A 259 2.72 -17.36 -9.61
N GLN A 260 1.71 -17.29 -10.47
CA GLN A 260 1.88 -17.57 -11.89
C GLN A 260 2.75 -16.47 -12.54
N GLU A 261 3.76 -16.89 -13.29
CA GLU A 261 4.48 -15.96 -14.14
C GLU A 261 3.52 -15.34 -15.17
N PRO A 262 3.66 -14.05 -15.49
CA PRO A 262 2.87 -13.45 -16.55
C PRO A 262 3.11 -14.27 -17.82
N SER A 263 2.05 -14.92 -18.33
CA SER A 263 2.10 -15.54 -19.65
C SER A 263 2.57 -14.46 -20.60
N SER A 264 3.69 -14.69 -21.30
CA SER A 264 4.19 -13.83 -22.36
C SER A 264 3.25 -13.88 -23.57
N SER A 265 2.01 -13.45 -23.36
CA SER A 265 1.04 -13.26 -24.43
C SER A 265 1.17 -11.83 -24.90
N THR A 266 1.87 -11.64 -25.98
CA THR A 266 1.90 -10.47 -26.83
C THR A 266 0.46 -9.95 -26.98
N ALA A 267 0.10 -8.92 -26.25
CA ALA A 267 -1.15 -8.20 -26.48
C ALA A 267 -0.95 -7.33 -27.71
N THR A 268 -1.29 -7.89 -28.88
CA THR A 268 -1.67 -7.10 -30.04
C THR A 268 -3.04 -6.50 -29.73
N LEU A 269 -3.10 -5.22 -29.49
CA LEU A 269 -4.28 -4.37 -29.60
C LEU A 269 -4.03 -3.36 -30.69
#